data_aaacbbcf17be7cc0283cfcfe46664669
#
_entry.id   aaacbbcf17be7cc0283cfcfe46664669
#
_cell.length_a   1.000
_cell.length_b   1.000
_cell.length_c   1.000
_cell.angle_alpha   90.00
_cell.angle_beta   90.00
_cell.angle_gamma   90.00
#
_symmetry.space_group_name_H-M   'P 1'
#
loop_
_entity.id
_entity.type
_entity.pdbx_description
1 polymer ?
#
loop_
_entity_poly.entity_id
_entity_poly.type
_entity_poly.pdbx_seq_one_letter_code
_entity_poly.pdbx_strand_id
1 'polypeptide(L)'
;MKILVINVSLRPQSREKLFPIGLGYITTAMKNAGFVFDVLDIDAYRHSDQEVESFLRNNKYDIICIGCMVTGYKIVKTLSLLIKEFYPETIIIVGNSVATSIVNTLLTYTKVDIAVMGEGDETIVDLLETIHQGKPLDNVRGICFVKEGKMVSTAARPLIRDISKLPCIDFSIFDVDLYIQNSKISVSDPLPIPRDEVRALPVNTARGCVANCDFCYHVFKGVPYRYRTPGSIVGEIKSLIGKYSLNYINFWDELTLFSKKQNLELVQKILDDDLRFYWTGNCRANLFNSEDDIPIIEK
;
A
#
# COMPACT_ATOMS: atom_id res chain seq x y z
N MET A 1 -21.64 6.42 -9.95
CA MET A 1 -20.22 6.82 -10.08
C MET A 1 -19.41 5.56 -10.33
N LYS A 2 -18.80 5.44 -11.51
CA LYS A 2 -17.98 4.30 -11.92
C LYS A 2 -16.52 4.60 -11.62
N ILE A 3 -15.86 3.78 -10.80
CA ILE A 3 -14.52 4.03 -10.29
C ILE A 3 -13.57 2.94 -10.81
N LEU A 4 -12.38 3.32 -11.24
CA LEU A 4 -11.26 2.42 -11.54
C LEU A 4 -10.11 2.68 -10.59
N VAL A 5 -9.51 1.63 -10.08
CA VAL A 5 -8.23 1.69 -9.34
C VAL A 5 -7.16 1.04 -10.19
N ILE A 6 -6.05 1.76 -10.40
CA ILE A 6 -4.92 1.27 -11.21
C ILE A 6 -3.72 0.96 -10.32
N ASN A 7 -3.24 -0.28 -10.37
CA ASN A 7 -1.94 -0.67 -9.86
C ASN A 7 -0.92 -0.62 -11.00
N VAL A 8 0.01 0.34 -10.94
CA VAL A 8 1.01 0.55 -11.98
C VAL A 8 2.21 -0.39 -11.84
N SER A 9 2.83 -0.78 -12.95
CA SER A 9 4.06 -1.56 -12.93
C SER A 9 5.29 -0.65 -12.91
N LEU A 10 6.00 -0.63 -11.79
CA LEU A 10 7.25 0.12 -11.64
C LEU A 10 8.48 -0.64 -12.15
N ARG A 11 8.38 -1.95 -12.25
CA ARG A 11 9.45 -2.87 -12.66
C ARG A 11 8.95 -3.88 -13.68
N PRO A 12 8.52 -3.45 -14.87
CA PRO A 12 7.87 -4.33 -15.85
C PRO A 12 8.77 -5.50 -16.30
N GLN A 13 10.09 -5.36 -16.17
CA GLN A 13 11.06 -6.40 -16.51
C GLN A 13 11.30 -7.42 -15.39
N SER A 14 10.84 -7.14 -14.16
CA SER A 14 10.99 -8.06 -13.04
C SER A 14 10.02 -9.23 -13.17
N ARG A 15 10.48 -10.43 -12.81
CA ARG A 15 9.59 -11.59 -12.64
C ARG A 15 8.78 -11.53 -11.36
N GLU A 16 9.25 -10.76 -10.39
CA GLU A 16 8.56 -10.56 -9.11
C GLU A 16 7.29 -9.76 -9.31
N LYS A 17 6.21 -10.24 -8.74
CA LYS A 17 4.92 -9.55 -8.66
C LYS A 17 4.63 -9.29 -7.19
N LEU A 18 4.81 -8.05 -6.79
CA LEU A 18 4.69 -7.66 -5.40
C LEU A 18 3.28 -7.13 -5.14
N PHE A 19 2.59 -7.69 -4.15
CA PHE A 19 1.27 -7.20 -3.78
C PHE A 19 1.33 -5.72 -3.36
N PRO A 20 0.50 -4.84 -3.91
CA PRO A 20 0.54 -3.41 -3.65
C PRO A 20 -0.11 -3.07 -2.31
N ILE A 21 0.56 -3.34 -1.18
CA ILE A 21 0.03 -3.22 0.18
C ILE A 21 -0.70 -1.88 0.43
N GLY A 22 -0.07 -0.76 0.06
CA GLY A 22 -0.68 0.55 0.23
C GLY A 22 -2.00 0.68 -0.53
N LEU A 23 -2.06 0.15 -1.75
CA LEU A 23 -3.29 0.14 -2.53
C LEU A 23 -4.31 -0.85 -1.95
N GLY A 24 -3.85 -1.96 -1.39
CA GLY A 24 -4.68 -2.92 -0.65
C GLY A 24 -5.44 -2.27 0.50
N TYR A 25 -4.78 -1.44 1.32
CA TYR A 25 -5.45 -0.67 2.39
C TYR A 25 -6.47 0.32 1.81
N ILE A 26 -6.10 1.06 0.77
CA ILE A 26 -6.97 2.06 0.12
C ILE A 26 -8.24 1.39 -0.44
N THR A 27 -8.08 0.30 -1.20
CA THR A 27 -9.22 -0.42 -1.79
C THR A 27 -10.10 -1.09 -0.74
N THR A 28 -9.50 -1.59 0.35
CA THR A 28 -10.25 -2.12 1.49
C THR A 28 -11.08 -1.03 2.17
N ALA A 29 -10.51 0.17 2.39
CA ALA A 29 -11.24 1.30 2.95
C ALA A 29 -12.39 1.73 2.05
N MET A 30 -12.17 1.82 0.73
CA MET A 30 -13.22 2.12 -0.25
C MET A 30 -14.35 1.08 -0.22
N LYS A 31 -14.01 -0.21 -0.22
CA LYS A 31 -14.99 -1.31 -0.18
C LYS A 31 -15.82 -1.27 1.12
N ASN A 32 -15.17 -1.07 2.26
CA ASN A 32 -15.85 -0.98 3.56
C ASN A 32 -16.77 0.24 3.68
N ALA A 33 -16.48 1.31 2.94
CA ALA A 33 -17.35 2.49 2.81
C ALA A 33 -18.48 2.29 1.78
N GLY A 34 -18.58 1.11 1.15
CA GLY A 34 -19.66 0.78 0.21
C GLY A 34 -19.41 1.21 -1.24
N PHE A 35 -18.21 1.67 -1.58
CA PHE A 35 -17.88 1.99 -2.97
C PHE A 35 -17.68 0.72 -3.80
N VAL A 36 -18.24 0.73 -5.01
CA VAL A 36 -18.02 -0.29 -6.04
C VAL A 36 -17.01 0.26 -7.03
N PHE A 37 -15.99 -0.52 -7.35
CA PHE A 37 -14.90 -0.13 -8.25
C PHE A 37 -14.32 -1.33 -8.98
N ASP A 38 -13.73 -1.09 -10.14
CA ASP A 38 -12.92 -2.05 -10.87
C ASP A 38 -11.43 -1.86 -10.52
N VAL A 39 -10.64 -2.91 -10.70
CA VAL A 39 -9.18 -2.85 -10.54
C VAL A 39 -8.50 -3.23 -11.85
N LEU A 40 -7.60 -2.35 -12.32
CA LEU A 40 -6.67 -2.65 -13.41
C LEU A 40 -5.29 -2.89 -12.82
N ASP A 41 -4.92 -4.15 -12.66
CA ASP A 41 -3.62 -4.52 -12.07
C ASP A 41 -2.57 -4.73 -13.16
N ILE A 42 -1.96 -3.62 -13.60
CA ILE A 42 -0.94 -3.62 -14.66
C ILE A 42 0.29 -4.42 -14.21
N ASP A 43 0.67 -4.32 -12.92
CA ASP A 43 1.86 -5.02 -12.41
C ASP A 43 1.67 -6.53 -12.33
N ALA A 44 0.54 -7.00 -11.81
CA ALA A 44 0.28 -8.42 -11.68
C ALA A 44 0.24 -9.16 -13.03
N TYR A 45 -0.42 -8.57 -14.01
CA TYR A 45 -0.60 -9.18 -15.32
C TYR A 45 0.46 -8.78 -16.35
N ARG A 46 1.33 -7.81 -16.02
CA ARG A 46 2.34 -7.28 -16.97
C ARG A 46 1.72 -6.78 -18.28
N HIS A 47 0.55 -6.10 -18.15
CA HIS A 47 -0.09 -5.52 -19.31
C HIS A 47 0.87 -4.58 -20.06
N SER A 48 0.91 -4.75 -21.38
CA SER A 48 1.62 -3.84 -22.28
C SER A 48 0.92 -2.48 -22.37
N ASP A 49 1.64 -1.46 -22.81
CA ASP A 49 1.07 -0.13 -23.02
C ASP A 49 -0.12 -0.16 -23.98
N GLN A 50 -0.09 -1.02 -25.00
CA GLN A 50 -1.20 -1.18 -25.96
C GLN A 50 -2.44 -1.82 -25.31
N GLU A 51 -2.27 -2.81 -24.45
CA GLU A 51 -3.38 -3.43 -23.69
C GLU A 51 -4.02 -2.43 -22.73
N VAL A 52 -3.19 -1.66 -22.02
CA VAL A 52 -3.65 -0.59 -21.11
C VAL A 52 -4.42 0.50 -21.89
N GLU A 53 -3.86 0.94 -23.01
CA GLU A 53 -4.53 1.93 -23.89
C GLU A 53 -5.87 1.40 -24.39
N SER A 54 -5.90 0.16 -24.92
CA SER A 54 -7.12 -0.47 -25.40
C SER A 54 -8.18 -0.62 -24.29
N PHE A 55 -7.76 -1.02 -23.08
CA PHE A 55 -8.66 -1.11 -21.94
C PHE A 55 -9.27 0.26 -21.59
N LEU A 56 -8.44 1.30 -21.47
CA LEU A 56 -8.89 2.65 -21.13
C LEU A 56 -9.79 3.25 -22.21
N ARG A 57 -9.49 3.03 -23.49
CA ARG A 57 -10.29 3.50 -24.61
C ARG A 57 -11.71 2.90 -24.64
N ASN A 58 -11.85 1.64 -24.25
CA ASN A 58 -13.11 0.90 -24.30
C ASN A 58 -13.91 0.96 -22.99
N ASN A 59 -13.35 1.52 -21.92
CA ASN A 59 -14.00 1.55 -20.62
C ASN A 59 -13.97 2.96 -20.01
N LYS A 60 -15.10 3.64 -20.04
CA LYS A 60 -15.25 4.96 -19.41
C LYS A 60 -15.47 4.83 -17.92
N TYR A 61 -14.76 5.66 -17.14
CA TYR A 61 -14.91 5.81 -15.70
C TYR A 61 -15.11 7.28 -15.33
N ASP A 62 -15.87 7.51 -14.25
CA ASP A 62 -16.05 8.86 -13.71
C ASP A 62 -14.80 9.28 -12.91
N ILE A 63 -14.21 8.32 -12.20
CA ILE A 63 -13.02 8.52 -11.37
C ILE A 63 -12.01 7.41 -11.66
N ILE A 64 -10.74 7.80 -11.77
CA ILE A 64 -9.60 6.86 -11.84
C ILE A 64 -8.61 7.19 -10.71
N CYS A 65 -8.38 6.21 -9.82
CA CYS A 65 -7.44 6.29 -8.71
C CYS A 65 -6.14 5.58 -9.06
N ILE A 66 -5.00 6.24 -8.89
CA ILE A 66 -3.67 5.69 -9.19
C ILE A 66 -2.80 5.75 -7.93
N GLY A 67 -2.35 4.61 -7.44
CA GLY A 67 -1.34 4.52 -6.38
C GLY A 67 0.05 4.37 -6.97
N CYS A 68 0.95 5.35 -6.79
CA CYS A 68 2.26 5.30 -7.40
C CYS A 68 3.37 5.89 -6.52
N MET A 69 4.53 5.23 -6.49
CA MET A 69 5.73 5.80 -5.88
C MET A 69 6.30 6.93 -6.76
N VAL A 70 7.11 7.81 -6.16
CA VAL A 70 7.72 8.95 -6.86
C VAL A 70 8.56 8.54 -8.07
N THR A 71 9.18 7.37 -8.04
CA THR A 71 9.93 6.80 -9.16
C THR A 71 9.07 6.49 -10.39
N GLY A 72 7.76 6.34 -10.22
CA GLY A 72 6.80 6.11 -11.30
C GLY A 72 6.16 7.38 -11.87
N TYR A 73 6.69 8.58 -11.58
CA TYR A 73 6.15 9.85 -12.08
C TYR A 73 5.86 9.84 -13.60
N LYS A 74 6.79 9.30 -14.40
CA LYS A 74 6.62 9.20 -15.85
C LYS A 74 5.39 8.37 -16.24
N ILE A 75 5.15 7.27 -15.54
CA ILE A 75 3.99 6.39 -15.77
C ILE A 75 2.70 7.16 -15.48
N VAL A 76 2.62 7.84 -14.33
CA VAL A 76 1.46 8.66 -13.96
C VAL A 76 1.21 9.75 -15.00
N LYS A 77 2.28 10.41 -15.46
CA LYS A 77 2.17 11.44 -16.51
C LYS A 77 1.58 10.87 -17.79
N THR A 78 2.12 9.76 -18.29
CA THR A 78 1.63 9.12 -19.52
C THR A 78 0.18 8.67 -19.36
N LEU A 79 -0.17 7.99 -18.28
CA LEU A 79 -1.55 7.54 -18.02
C LEU A 79 -2.53 8.71 -17.91
N SER A 80 -2.16 9.77 -17.21
CA SER A 80 -3.05 10.92 -17.03
C SER A 80 -3.33 11.65 -18.36
N LEU A 81 -2.33 11.76 -19.24
CA LEU A 81 -2.50 12.31 -20.59
C LEU A 81 -3.45 11.43 -21.41
N LEU A 82 -3.21 10.13 -21.44
CA LEU A 82 -4.02 9.16 -22.18
C LEU A 82 -5.47 9.14 -21.72
N ILE A 83 -5.70 9.12 -20.39
CA ILE A 83 -7.05 9.14 -19.82
C ILE A 83 -7.80 10.41 -20.26
N LYS A 84 -7.17 11.58 -20.15
CA LYS A 84 -7.81 12.85 -20.52
C LYS A 84 -7.98 13.03 -22.03
N GLU A 85 -7.18 12.36 -22.84
CA GLU A 85 -7.39 12.31 -24.29
C GLU A 85 -8.69 11.60 -24.65
N PHE A 86 -8.99 10.47 -24.00
CA PHE A 86 -10.22 9.71 -24.26
C PHE A 86 -11.42 10.27 -23.52
N TYR A 87 -11.23 10.71 -22.27
CA TYR A 87 -12.30 11.14 -21.38
C TYR A 87 -11.89 12.38 -20.58
N PRO A 88 -12.00 13.58 -21.15
CA PRO A 88 -11.57 14.84 -20.52
C PRO A 88 -12.19 15.08 -19.14
N GLU A 89 -13.42 14.60 -18.92
CA GLU A 89 -14.18 14.81 -17.67
C GLU A 89 -13.85 13.81 -16.56
N THR A 90 -13.11 12.72 -16.85
CA THR A 90 -12.73 11.74 -15.83
C THR A 90 -11.85 12.39 -14.77
N ILE A 91 -12.21 12.28 -13.50
CA ILE A 91 -11.41 12.80 -12.39
C ILE A 91 -10.27 11.81 -12.11
N ILE A 92 -9.03 12.30 -12.16
CA ILE A 92 -7.83 11.50 -11.89
C ILE A 92 -7.30 11.85 -10.50
N ILE A 93 -7.36 10.87 -9.59
CA ILE A 93 -6.86 10.96 -8.22
C ILE A 93 -5.55 10.17 -8.11
N VAL A 94 -4.50 10.79 -7.59
CA VAL A 94 -3.19 10.13 -7.42
C VAL A 94 -2.77 10.20 -5.96
N GLY A 95 -2.30 9.06 -5.43
CA GLY A 95 -1.80 8.94 -4.06
C GLY A 95 -0.39 8.36 -3.99
N ASN A 96 0.06 8.06 -2.75
CA ASN A 96 1.37 7.55 -2.40
C ASN A 96 2.49 8.62 -2.53
N SER A 97 3.76 8.20 -2.60
CA SER A 97 4.90 9.13 -2.52
C SER A 97 4.99 10.10 -3.69
N VAL A 98 4.49 9.79 -4.87
CA VAL A 98 4.45 10.75 -5.99
C VAL A 98 3.58 11.96 -5.67
N ALA A 99 2.45 11.75 -5.02
CA ALA A 99 1.55 12.83 -4.58
C ALA A 99 2.12 13.60 -3.39
N THR A 100 2.72 12.89 -2.41
CA THR A 100 3.23 13.51 -1.19
C THR A 100 4.54 14.27 -1.41
N SER A 101 5.47 13.72 -2.22
CA SER A 101 6.83 14.26 -2.32
C SER A 101 6.99 15.32 -3.39
N ILE A 102 6.22 15.26 -4.47
CA ILE A 102 6.38 16.16 -5.63
C ILE A 102 5.05 16.73 -6.12
N VAL A 103 4.13 17.05 -5.20
CA VAL A 103 2.77 17.49 -5.51
C VAL A 103 2.71 18.63 -6.51
N ASN A 104 3.58 19.63 -6.37
CA ASN A 104 3.63 20.78 -7.28
C ASN A 104 3.98 20.34 -8.71
N THR A 105 5.03 19.50 -8.85
CA THR A 105 5.44 18.95 -10.14
C THR A 105 4.34 18.07 -10.74
N LEU A 106 3.71 17.23 -9.90
CA LEU A 106 2.63 16.36 -10.32
C LEU A 106 1.48 17.15 -10.93
N LEU A 107 0.93 18.11 -10.20
CA LEU A 107 -0.24 18.88 -10.67
C LEU A 107 0.10 19.88 -11.79
N THR A 108 1.34 20.38 -11.87
CA THR A 108 1.73 21.33 -12.93
C THR A 108 1.99 20.65 -14.27
N TYR A 109 2.62 19.46 -14.26
CA TYR A 109 3.15 18.86 -15.50
C TYR A 109 2.47 17.56 -15.90
N THR A 110 1.33 17.21 -15.27
CA THR A 110 0.49 16.08 -15.64
C THR A 110 -0.97 16.52 -15.82
N LYS A 111 -1.86 15.59 -16.08
CA LYS A 111 -3.31 15.82 -16.13
C LYS A 111 -4.04 15.27 -14.91
N VAL A 112 -3.32 15.11 -13.80
CA VAL A 112 -3.89 14.71 -12.51
C VAL A 112 -4.74 15.86 -11.95
N ASP A 113 -5.95 15.56 -11.51
CA ASP A 113 -6.87 16.55 -10.95
C ASP A 113 -6.65 16.74 -9.44
N ILE A 114 -6.44 15.62 -8.72
CA ILE A 114 -6.36 15.62 -7.26
C ILE A 114 -5.18 14.74 -6.81
N ALA A 115 -4.33 15.30 -5.96
CA ALA A 115 -3.26 14.58 -5.26
C ALA A 115 -3.66 14.33 -3.80
N VAL A 116 -3.60 13.06 -3.35
CA VAL A 116 -3.83 12.65 -1.96
C VAL A 116 -2.48 12.56 -1.26
N MET A 117 -2.27 13.40 -0.24
CA MET A 117 -1.01 13.52 0.49
C MET A 117 -1.09 12.84 1.86
N GLY A 118 0.00 12.20 2.29
CA GLY A 118 0.07 11.49 3.57
C GLY A 118 -0.69 10.16 3.58
N GLU A 119 -1.36 9.84 4.69
CA GLU A 119 -2.17 8.62 4.82
C GLU A 119 -3.49 8.75 4.06
N GLY A 120 -3.70 7.84 3.13
CA GLY A 120 -4.84 7.87 2.24
C GLY A 120 -6.09 7.14 2.74
N ASP A 121 -5.96 6.29 3.77
CA ASP A 121 -7.01 5.35 4.20
C ASP A 121 -8.37 6.05 4.47
N GLU A 122 -8.35 7.11 5.27
CA GLU A 122 -9.55 7.91 5.54
C GLU A 122 -9.79 8.97 4.46
N THR A 123 -8.70 9.50 3.87
CA THR A 123 -8.77 10.59 2.90
C THR A 123 -9.51 10.18 1.64
N ILE A 124 -9.27 8.95 1.15
CA ILE A 124 -9.93 8.47 -0.08
C ILE A 124 -11.44 8.34 0.11
N VAL A 125 -11.89 7.87 1.27
CA VAL A 125 -13.32 7.73 1.58
C VAL A 125 -13.99 9.10 1.63
N ASP A 126 -13.44 10.02 2.43
CA ASP A 126 -13.94 11.39 2.55
C ASP A 126 -13.97 12.11 1.19
N LEU A 127 -12.93 11.93 0.37
CA LEU A 127 -12.84 12.51 -0.96
C LEU A 127 -13.93 11.96 -1.91
N LEU A 128 -14.08 10.65 -1.97
CA LEU A 128 -15.07 10.01 -2.84
C LEU A 128 -16.51 10.35 -2.42
N GLU A 129 -16.79 10.41 -1.12
CA GLU A 129 -18.09 10.86 -0.59
C GLU A 129 -18.35 12.32 -0.97
N THR A 130 -17.35 13.19 -0.83
CA THR A 130 -17.45 14.62 -1.16
C THR A 130 -17.75 14.81 -2.65
N ILE A 131 -17.03 14.08 -3.53
CA ILE A 131 -17.25 14.11 -4.98
C ILE A 131 -18.67 13.57 -5.31
N HIS A 132 -19.06 12.44 -4.72
CA HIS A 132 -20.38 11.84 -4.95
C HIS A 132 -21.53 12.77 -4.57
N GLN A 133 -21.33 13.56 -3.52
CA GLN A 133 -22.32 14.53 -3.05
C GLN A 133 -22.27 15.89 -3.78
N GLY A 134 -21.33 16.08 -4.70
CA GLY A 134 -21.11 17.35 -5.40
C GLY A 134 -20.68 18.51 -4.48
N LYS A 135 -20.07 18.18 -3.34
CA LYS A 135 -19.62 19.18 -2.36
C LYS A 135 -18.26 19.76 -2.71
N PRO A 136 -17.93 20.99 -2.22
CA PRO A 136 -16.61 21.58 -2.42
C PRO A 136 -15.51 20.74 -1.77
N LEU A 137 -14.37 20.56 -2.50
CA LEU A 137 -13.21 19.80 -2.04
C LEU A 137 -12.41 20.51 -0.93
N ASP A 138 -12.64 21.80 -0.72
CA ASP A 138 -11.89 22.63 0.23
C ASP A 138 -11.92 22.10 1.67
N ASN A 139 -12.92 21.30 2.02
CA ASN A 139 -13.09 20.71 3.36
C ASN A 139 -12.47 19.30 3.49
N VAL A 140 -12.09 18.66 2.41
CA VAL A 140 -11.42 17.34 2.44
C VAL A 140 -9.97 17.55 2.87
N ARG A 141 -9.55 16.96 3.99
CA ARG A 141 -8.19 17.09 4.49
C ARG A 141 -7.21 16.19 3.73
N GLY A 142 -5.98 16.67 3.58
CA GLY A 142 -4.87 15.87 3.03
C GLY A 142 -4.88 15.77 1.51
N ILE A 143 -5.48 16.73 0.81
CA ILE A 143 -5.46 16.77 -0.66
C ILE A 143 -4.86 18.08 -1.18
N CYS A 144 -4.38 18.01 -2.44
CA CYS A 144 -4.04 19.17 -3.24
C CYS A 144 -4.69 19.03 -4.61
N PHE A 145 -5.27 20.12 -5.14
CA PHE A 145 -5.95 20.14 -6.43
C PHE A 145 -5.84 21.51 -7.08
N VAL A 146 -6.22 21.62 -8.35
CA VAL A 146 -6.22 22.89 -9.07
C VAL A 146 -7.65 23.46 -9.10
N LYS A 147 -7.82 24.70 -8.63
CA LYS A 147 -9.07 25.45 -8.66
C LYS A 147 -8.81 26.80 -9.32
N GLU A 148 -9.54 27.09 -10.37
CA GLU A 148 -9.40 28.35 -11.13
C GLU A 148 -7.93 28.67 -11.52
N GLY A 149 -7.19 27.65 -11.96
CA GLY A 149 -5.78 27.77 -12.36
C GLY A 149 -4.77 27.93 -11.21
N LYS A 150 -5.23 27.86 -9.96
CA LYS A 150 -4.37 27.91 -8.76
C LYS A 150 -4.36 26.61 -8.01
N MET A 151 -3.17 26.21 -7.53
CA MET A 151 -3.06 25.08 -6.63
C MET A 151 -3.63 25.42 -5.25
N VAL A 152 -4.52 24.57 -4.75
CA VAL A 152 -5.13 24.63 -3.44
C VAL A 152 -4.71 23.39 -2.66
N SER A 153 -3.95 23.60 -1.58
CA SER A 153 -3.65 22.54 -0.60
C SER A 153 -4.57 22.71 0.60
N THR A 154 -5.29 21.67 0.95
CA THR A 154 -6.14 21.66 2.14
C THR A 154 -5.32 21.38 3.40
N ALA A 155 -5.93 21.53 4.56
CA ALA A 155 -5.30 21.21 5.83
C ALA A 155 -4.83 19.73 5.84
N ALA A 156 -3.64 19.49 6.37
CA ALA A 156 -3.13 18.12 6.49
C ALA A 156 -4.08 17.25 7.33
N ARG A 157 -4.27 15.99 6.91
CA ARG A 157 -5.01 15.04 7.73
C ARG A 157 -4.14 14.58 8.90
N PRO A 158 -4.68 14.54 10.13
CA PRO A 158 -3.96 13.95 11.25
C PRO A 158 -3.61 12.49 10.96
N LEU A 159 -2.45 12.05 11.44
CA LEU A 159 -2.04 10.66 11.33
C LEU A 159 -2.98 9.75 12.13
N ILE A 160 -3.26 8.57 11.60
CA ILE A 160 -3.99 7.53 12.30
C ILE A 160 -3.12 7.06 13.48
N ARG A 161 -3.53 7.41 14.71
CA ARG A 161 -2.73 7.13 15.91
C ARG A 161 -2.67 5.65 16.24
N ASP A 162 -3.81 4.99 16.23
CA ASP A 162 -3.95 3.55 16.52
C ASP A 162 -4.19 2.79 15.23
N ILE A 163 -3.10 2.36 14.61
CA ILE A 163 -3.14 1.58 13.38
C ILE A 163 -3.64 0.14 13.56
N SER A 164 -3.83 -0.32 14.82
CA SER A 164 -4.47 -1.61 15.10
C SER A 164 -5.96 -1.62 14.75
N LYS A 165 -6.57 -0.43 14.64
CA LYS A 165 -7.98 -0.27 14.26
C LYS A 165 -8.23 -0.22 12.76
N LEU A 166 -7.17 -0.13 11.97
CA LEU A 166 -7.30 -0.24 10.53
C LEU A 166 -7.85 -1.63 10.16
N PRO A 167 -8.75 -1.71 9.19
CA PRO A 167 -9.21 -2.99 8.69
C PRO A 167 -8.02 -3.76 8.10
N CYS A 168 -8.01 -5.07 8.28
CA CYS A 168 -7.09 -5.95 7.57
C CYS A 168 -7.35 -5.84 6.06
N ILE A 169 -6.31 -5.99 5.25
CA ILE A 169 -6.43 -5.93 3.80
C ILE A 169 -7.37 -7.04 3.30
N ASP A 170 -8.36 -6.66 2.49
CA ASP A 170 -9.15 -7.62 1.75
C ASP A 170 -8.44 -8.00 0.45
N PHE A 171 -7.61 -9.03 0.53
CA PHE A 171 -6.86 -9.56 -0.60
C PHE A 171 -7.74 -10.04 -1.74
N SER A 172 -9.03 -10.37 -1.49
CA SER A 172 -9.96 -10.84 -2.53
C SER A 172 -10.34 -9.77 -3.56
N ILE A 173 -9.97 -8.52 -3.35
CA ILE A 173 -10.11 -7.43 -4.31
C ILE A 173 -9.17 -7.62 -5.51
N PHE A 174 -8.07 -8.33 -5.31
CA PHE A 174 -7.05 -8.61 -6.31
C PHE A 174 -7.03 -10.10 -6.66
N ASP A 175 -6.30 -10.47 -7.70
CA ASP A 175 -6.01 -11.89 -7.99
C ASP A 175 -4.97 -12.40 -6.97
N VAL A 176 -5.46 -12.74 -5.79
CA VAL A 176 -4.62 -13.17 -4.67
C VAL A 176 -3.85 -14.45 -4.98
N ASP A 177 -4.43 -15.36 -5.75
CA ASP A 177 -3.78 -16.62 -6.11
C ASP A 177 -2.56 -16.40 -6.99
N LEU A 178 -2.63 -15.44 -7.91
CA LEU A 178 -1.48 -15.03 -8.73
C LEU A 178 -0.34 -14.48 -7.84
N TYR A 179 -0.66 -13.67 -6.84
CA TYR A 179 0.35 -13.15 -5.91
C TYR A 179 0.95 -14.25 -5.02
N ILE A 180 0.13 -15.19 -4.51
CA ILE A 180 0.60 -16.33 -3.73
C ILE A 180 1.50 -17.24 -4.59
N GLN A 181 1.10 -17.56 -5.82
CA GLN A 181 1.91 -18.36 -6.72
C GLN A 181 3.26 -17.70 -7.06
N ASN A 182 3.29 -16.37 -7.15
CA ASN A 182 4.51 -15.62 -7.42
C ASN A 182 5.36 -15.39 -6.15
N SER A 183 4.82 -15.58 -4.96
CA SER A 183 5.53 -15.32 -3.70
C SER A 183 6.81 -16.11 -3.54
N LYS A 184 6.88 -17.32 -4.11
CA LYS A 184 8.08 -18.15 -4.16
C LYS A 184 9.28 -17.48 -4.85
N ILE A 185 9.05 -16.47 -5.69
CA ILE A 185 10.14 -15.71 -6.35
C ILE A 185 10.54 -14.51 -5.48
N SER A 186 9.59 -13.92 -4.76
CA SER A 186 9.78 -12.67 -4.00
C SER A 186 10.30 -12.88 -2.57
N VAL A 187 10.34 -14.12 -2.09
CA VAL A 187 10.91 -14.44 -0.77
C VAL A 187 12.43 -14.66 -0.89
N SER A 188 13.19 -14.04 0.02
CA SER A 188 14.65 -14.06 0.01
C SER A 188 15.23 -15.33 0.61
N ASP A 189 16.40 -15.76 0.13
CA ASP A 189 17.21 -16.83 0.74
C ASP A 189 17.94 -16.30 2.02
N PRO A 190 18.26 -17.19 2.96
CA PRO A 190 18.00 -18.62 2.98
C PRO A 190 16.53 -18.96 3.29
N LEU A 191 15.97 -19.96 2.62
CA LEU A 191 14.62 -20.45 2.89
C LEU A 191 14.67 -21.71 3.76
N PRO A 192 13.84 -21.81 4.80
CA PRO A 192 13.75 -22.99 5.67
C PRO A 192 12.93 -24.13 5.06
N ILE A 193 12.28 -23.90 3.93
CA ILE A 193 11.46 -24.86 3.19
C ILE A 193 11.79 -24.80 1.69
N PRO A 194 11.44 -25.84 0.90
CA PRO A 194 11.57 -25.80 -0.54
C PRO A 194 10.85 -24.58 -1.14
N ARG A 195 11.51 -23.89 -2.06
CA ARG A 195 11.03 -22.63 -2.64
C ARG A 195 9.66 -22.77 -3.34
N ASP A 196 9.40 -23.91 -3.97
CA ASP A 196 8.15 -24.21 -4.66
C ASP A 196 6.97 -24.44 -3.71
N GLU A 197 7.24 -24.76 -2.44
CA GLU A 197 6.23 -24.90 -1.39
C GLU A 197 5.86 -23.57 -0.73
N VAL A 198 6.59 -22.47 -0.98
CA VAL A 198 6.34 -21.18 -0.36
C VAL A 198 4.98 -20.63 -0.81
N ARG A 199 4.15 -20.31 0.15
CA ARG A 199 2.86 -19.63 -0.01
C ARG A 199 2.81 -18.43 0.95
N ALA A 200 3.09 -17.24 0.42
CA ALA A 200 3.23 -16.03 1.24
C ALA A 200 2.31 -14.91 0.80
N LEU A 201 1.86 -14.13 1.79
CA LEU A 201 1.27 -12.81 1.61
C LEU A 201 1.96 -11.81 2.55
N PRO A 202 1.93 -10.52 2.20
CA PRO A 202 2.48 -9.50 3.06
C PRO A 202 1.52 -9.12 4.19
N VAL A 203 2.09 -8.77 5.35
CA VAL A 203 1.39 -8.17 6.49
C VAL A 203 2.19 -6.96 6.96
N ASN A 204 1.52 -5.84 7.24
CA ASN A 204 2.15 -4.72 7.91
C ASN A 204 1.90 -4.78 9.40
N THR A 205 2.96 -4.61 10.18
CA THR A 205 2.91 -4.53 11.66
C THR A 205 3.04 -3.10 12.15
N ALA A 206 3.61 -2.21 11.32
CA ALA A 206 3.96 -0.85 11.71
C ALA A 206 3.84 0.14 10.55
N ARG A 207 3.88 1.42 10.87
CA ARG A 207 4.06 2.54 9.93
C ARG A 207 5.16 3.46 10.43
N GLY A 208 6.15 3.73 9.57
CA GLY A 208 7.30 4.55 9.85
C GLY A 208 8.50 3.78 10.41
N CYS A 209 9.53 4.52 10.77
CA CYS A 209 10.76 3.99 11.33
C CYS A 209 11.31 4.94 12.39
N VAL A 210 11.88 4.42 13.44
CA VAL A 210 12.51 5.20 14.52
C VAL A 210 13.87 5.78 14.14
N ALA A 211 14.46 5.27 13.04
CA ALA A 211 15.78 5.72 12.58
C ALA A 211 15.63 6.91 11.61
N ASN A 212 16.68 7.73 11.58
CA ASN A 212 16.81 8.84 10.65
C ASN A 212 18.08 8.68 9.79
N CYS A 213 18.17 7.54 9.08
CA CYS A 213 19.32 7.24 8.23
C CYS A 213 19.39 8.23 7.05
N ASP A 214 20.58 8.77 6.76
CA ASP A 214 20.75 9.81 5.74
C ASP A 214 20.46 9.34 4.33
N PHE A 215 20.69 8.06 4.05
CA PHE A 215 20.43 7.44 2.74
C PHE A 215 18.98 6.97 2.57
N CYS A 216 18.19 6.91 3.65
CA CYS A 216 16.86 6.34 3.61
C CYS A 216 15.79 7.39 3.33
N TYR A 217 14.88 7.06 2.42
CA TYR A 217 13.67 7.81 2.18
C TYR A 217 12.44 6.91 2.38
N HIS A 218 11.48 7.37 3.16
CA HIS A 218 10.13 6.82 3.25
C HIS A 218 9.13 7.95 3.57
N VAL A 219 7.87 7.76 3.20
CA VAL A 219 6.81 8.80 3.33
C VAL A 219 6.51 9.20 4.77
N PHE A 220 6.86 8.37 5.74
CA PHE A 220 6.68 8.61 7.18
C PHE A 220 7.94 9.16 7.86
N LYS A 221 8.97 9.61 7.11
CA LYS A 221 10.18 10.18 7.71
C LYS A 221 9.83 11.43 8.52
N GLY A 222 10.28 11.47 9.78
CA GLY A 222 10.01 12.58 10.68
C GLY A 222 8.65 12.52 11.41
N VAL A 223 7.88 11.44 11.22
CA VAL A 223 6.64 11.21 11.98
C VAL A 223 6.83 10.08 13.00
N PRO A 224 6.04 10.06 14.10
CA PRO A 224 6.15 9.00 15.11
C PRO A 224 5.96 7.61 14.53
N TYR A 225 6.81 6.69 14.93
CA TYR A 225 6.65 5.26 14.66
C TYR A 225 5.38 4.75 15.35
N ARG A 226 4.56 4.01 14.63
CA ARG A 226 3.31 3.43 15.13
C ARG A 226 3.31 1.95 14.83
N TYR A 227 2.97 1.16 15.82
CA TYR A 227 2.99 -0.29 15.78
C TYR A 227 1.63 -0.86 16.18
N ARG A 228 1.20 -1.90 15.51
CA ARG A 228 -0.04 -2.62 15.81
C ARG A 228 0.13 -3.48 17.05
N THR A 229 -0.96 -3.69 17.78
CA THR A 229 -0.92 -4.62 18.92
C THR A 229 -0.64 -6.06 18.44
N PRO A 230 0.09 -6.87 19.23
CA PRO A 230 0.34 -8.27 18.89
C PRO A 230 -0.94 -9.05 18.59
N GLY A 231 -2.02 -8.80 19.33
CA GLY A 231 -3.32 -9.42 19.08
C GLY A 231 -3.91 -9.08 17.71
N SER A 232 -3.77 -7.82 17.25
CA SER A 232 -4.23 -7.42 15.91
C SER A 232 -3.42 -8.10 14.81
N ILE A 233 -2.09 -8.18 14.96
CA ILE A 233 -1.20 -8.80 13.97
C ILE A 233 -1.47 -10.30 13.88
N VAL A 234 -1.48 -10.99 15.03
CA VAL A 234 -1.68 -12.45 15.10
C VAL A 234 -3.08 -12.85 14.62
N GLY A 235 -4.10 -12.04 14.93
CA GLY A 235 -5.46 -12.27 14.44
C GLY A 235 -5.55 -12.21 12.91
N GLU A 236 -4.87 -11.24 12.28
CA GLU A 236 -4.78 -11.16 10.82
C GLU A 236 -4.03 -12.35 10.24
N ILE A 237 -2.85 -12.68 10.76
CA ILE A 237 -2.05 -13.82 10.30
C ILE A 237 -2.86 -15.12 10.38
N LYS A 238 -3.53 -15.37 11.51
CA LYS A 238 -4.38 -16.55 11.69
C LYS A 238 -5.50 -16.64 10.64
N SER A 239 -6.15 -15.52 10.36
CA SER A 239 -7.17 -15.43 9.32
C SER A 239 -6.60 -15.72 7.94
N LEU A 240 -5.44 -15.16 7.60
CA LEU A 240 -4.79 -15.36 6.30
C LEU A 240 -4.29 -16.79 6.11
N ILE A 241 -3.67 -17.39 7.13
CA ILE A 241 -3.25 -18.80 7.10
C ILE A 241 -4.47 -19.69 6.88
N GLY A 242 -5.56 -19.50 7.63
CA GLY A 242 -6.77 -20.29 7.49
C GLY A 242 -7.45 -20.14 6.14
N LYS A 243 -7.50 -18.93 5.59
CA LYS A 243 -8.17 -18.63 4.32
C LYS A 243 -7.37 -19.06 3.08
N TYR A 244 -6.06 -18.87 3.11
CA TYR A 244 -5.20 -19.02 1.92
C TYR A 244 -4.16 -20.13 2.04
N SER A 245 -4.15 -20.88 3.14
CA SER A 245 -3.18 -21.96 3.43
C SER A 245 -1.74 -21.45 3.31
N LEU A 246 -1.46 -20.28 3.93
CA LEU A 246 -0.13 -19.71 3.92
C LEU A 246 0.80 -20.47 4.88
N ASN A 247 2.06 -20.57 4.52
CA ASN A 247 3.14 -21.10 5.38
C ASN A 247 4.26 -20.07 5.60
N TYR A 248 4.13 -18.90 4.99
CA TYR A 248 5.12 -17.83 5.09
C TYR A 248 4.43 -16.45 5.15
N ILE A 249 4.94 -15.57 6.00
CA ILE A 249 4.47 -14.19 6.13
C ILE A 249 5.62 -13.22 5.81
N ASN A 250 5.40 -12.30 4.88
CA ASN A 250 6.31 -11.20 4.63
C ASN A 250 5.88 -9.97 5.44
N PHE A 251 6.62 -9.60 6.48
CA PHE A 251 6.39 -8.33 7.15
C PHE A 251 7.01 -7.20 6.32
N TRP A 252 6.17 -6.46 5.63
CA TRP A 252 6.60 -5.39 4.71
C TRP A 252 6.48 -4.01 5.34
N ASP A 253 7.20 -3.84 6.43
CA ASP A 253 7.34 -2.56 7.12
C ASP A 253 8.70 -1.94 6.79
N GLU A 254 8.83 -0.62 6.97
CA GLU A 254 10.14 0.04 7.01
C GLU A 254 10.98 -0.49 8.18
N LEU A 255 10.31 -0.86 9.28
CA LEU A 255 10.92 -1.47 10.46
C LEU A 255 9.90 -2.36 11.17
N THR A 256 10.07 -3.67 11.10
CA THR A 256 9.20 -4.67 11.74
C THR A 256 9.62 -4.89 13.21
N LEU A 257 10.88 -5.19 13.42
CA LEU A 257 11.45 -5.47 14.73
C LEU A 257 12.03 -4.19 15.33
N PHE A 258 11.29 -3.57 16.22
CA PHE A 258 11.62 -2.26 16.79
C PHE A 258 12.38 -2.34 18.11
N SER A 259 11.89 -3.15 19.05
CA SER A 259 12.49 -3.31 20.36
C SER A 259 12.38 -4.75 20.86
N LYS A 260 13.32 -5.18 21.74
CA LYS A 260 13.31 -6.52 22.32
C LYS A 260 11.97 -6.83 23.01
N LYS A 261 11.43 -5.88 23.78
CA LYS A 261 10.16 -6.03 24.48
C LYS A 261 9.00 -6.30 23.51
N GLN A 262 8.85 -5.48 22.48
CA GLN A 262 7.82 -5.60 21.47
C GLN A 262 7.90 -6.92 20.71
N ASN A 263 9.12 -7.33 20.36
CA ASN A 263 9.37 -8.58 19.66
C ASN A 263 8.97 -9.78 20.52
N LEU A 264 9.34 -9.78 21.82
CA LEU A 264 8.94 -10.82 22.76
C LEU A 264 7.41 -10.91 22.91
N GLU A 265 6.73 -9.75 23.00
CA GLU A 265 5.26 -9.72 23.10
C GLU A 265 4.59 -10.32 21.84
N LEU A 266 5.14 -10.02 20.64
CA LEU A 266 4.64 -10.59 19.39
C LEU A 266 4.89 -12.10 19.32
N VAL A 267 6.14 -12.52 19.58
CA VAL A 267 6.52 -13.95 19.57
C VAL A 267 5.69 -14.74 20.60
N GLN A 268 5.54 -14.21 21.82
CA GLN A 268 4.74 -14.88 22.84
C GLN A 268 3.29 -15.05 22.36
N LYS A 269 2.70 -14.02 21.76
CA LYS A 269 1.33 -14.10 21.23
C LYS A 269 1.19 -15.12 20.09
N ILE A 270 2.19 -15.26 19.23
CA ILE A 270 2.23 -16.28 18.16
C ILE A 270 2.24 -17.68 18.78
N LEU A 271 3.08 -17.89 19.80
CA LEU A 271 3.19 -19.17 20.51
C LEU A 271 1.91 -19.52 21.30
N ASP A 272 1.29 -18.56 21.96
CA ASP A 272 0.04 -18.72 22.71
C ASP A 272 -1.13 -19.15 21.80
N ASP A 273 -1.14 -18.70 20.53
CA ASP A 273 -2.14 -19.08 19.53
C ASP A 273 -1.75 -20.36 18.75
N ASP A 274 -0.64 -21.01 19.11
CA ASP A 274 -0.07 -22.22 18.45
C ASP A 274 0.05 -22.07 16.92
N LEU A 275 0.41 -20.88 16.45
CA LEU A 275 0.61 -20.63 15.02
C LEU A 275 1.99 -21.09 14.57
N ARG A 276 2.05 -21.74 13.41
CA ARG A 276 3.28 -22.24 12.80
C ARG A 276 3.38 -21.68 11.39
N PHE A 277 4.37 -20.84 11.16
CA PHE A 277 4.68 -20.25 9.85
C PHE A 277 6.12 -19.71 9.85
N TYR A 278 6.67 -19.56 8.67
CA TYR A 278 7.93 -18.87 8.46
C TYR A 278 7.69 -17.40 8.16
N TRP A 279 8.66 -16.55 8.40
CA TRP A 279 8.48 -15.13 8.15
C TRP A 279 9.80 -14.40 7.88
N THR A 280 9.71 -13.27 7.25
CA THR A 280 10.79 -12.29 7.10
C THR A 280 10.31 -10.92 7.52
N GLY A 281 11.23 -10.08 8.00
CA GLY A 281 10.94 -8.71 8.40
C GLY A 281 12.21 -7.89 8.56
N ASN A 282 12.07 -6.57 8.59
CA ASN A 282 13.18 -5.65 8.69
C ASN A 282 13.51 -5.35 10.16
N CYS A 283 14.80 -5.42 10.50
CA CYS A 283 15.30 -4.99 11.81
C CYS A 283 16.53 -4.08 11.64
N ARG A 284 16.85 -3.36 12.70
CA ARG A 284 18.12 -2.65 12.79
C ARG A 284 19.21 -3.60 13.29
N ALA A 285 20.39 -3.53 12.70
CA ALA A 285 21.52 -4.41 13.04
C ALA A 285 21.93 -4.36 14.53
N ASN A 286 21.65 -3.26 15.22
CA ASN A 286 21.96 -3.09 16.64
C ASN A 286 20.85 -3.51 17.60
N LEU A 287 19.77 -4.13 17.10
CA LEU A 287 18.66 -4.61 17.94
C LEU A 287 19.08 -5.83 18.77
N PHE A 288 19.80 -6.76 18.15
CA PHE A 288 20.35 -7.97 18.74
C PHE A 288 21.87 -7.86 18.76
N ASN A 289 22.45 -7.53 19.91
CA ASN A 289 23.88 -7.18 20.02
C ASN A 289 24.58 -7.87 21.20
N SER A 290 23.95 -8.83 21.85
CA SER A 290 24.53 -9.62 22.93
C SER A 290 24.14 -11.10 22.80
N GLU A 291 24.93 -11.99 23.42
CA GLU A 291 24.62 -13.42 23.49
C GLU A 291 23.30 -13.71 24.24
N ASP A 292 22.90 -12.83 25.15
CA ASP A 292 21.63 -12.90 25.86
C ASP A 292 20.41 -12.71 24.94
N ASP A 293 20.61 -12.22 23.71
CA ASP A 293 19.55 -12.04 22.73
C ASP A 293 19.22 -13.33 21.95
N ILE A 294 20.12 -14.34 21.97
CA ILE A 294 19.95 -15.60 21.23
C ILE A 294 18.64 -16.29 21.57
N PRO A 295 18.25 -16.47 22.85
CA PRO A 295 16.99 -17.12 23.21
C PRO A 295 15.73 -16.40 22.69
N ILE A 296 15.84 -15.11 22.36
CA ILE A 296 14.76 -14.31 21.76
C ILE A 296 14.60 -14.65 20.28
N ILE A 297 15.74 -14.88 19.61
CA ILE A 297 15.78 -15.16 18.15
C ILE A 297 15.37 -16.60 17.87
N GLU A 298 15.68 -17.52 18.78
CA GLU A 298 15.38 -18.97 18.65
C GLU A 298 13.92 -19.33 18.91
N LYS A 299 13.14 -18.46 19.55
CA LYS A 299 11.69 -18.68 19.78
C LYS A 299 10.85 -18.54 18.53
#